data_985b9ec672e12adbd6201598791831c2
#
_entry.id   985b9ec672e12adbd6201598791831c2
#
_cell.length_a   1.000
_cell.length_b   1.000
_cell.length_c   1.000
_cell.angle_alpha   90.00
_cell.angle_beta   90.00
_cell.angle_gamma   90.00
#
_symmetry.space_group_name_H-M   'P 1'
#
loop_
_entity.id
_entity.type
_entity.pdbx_description
1 polymer ?
#
loop_
_entity_poly.entity_id
_entity_poly.type
_entity_poly.pdbx_seq_one_letter_code
_entity_poly.pdbx_strand_id
1 'polypeptide(L)'
;ILMTGSEEGAKGSGRSIEGYHLFEALFENRDLFTRFGGHAMAAGLSLPVENIDVLRKRLNEQCQLTDEEMIPVLRIEKSLSFAEIDLGLAKELKALAPFGKGNPAPLFGSKGISVDRLDLIGRDKNILRMTLSEPQNGIRLSAVSFDGYAQMLGMLKELYPTEDCAKMILSGQMPQLLDIVYSVDINTYNGRSNV
;
A
#
# COMPACT_ATOMS: atom_id res chain seq x y z
N ILE A 1 -5.07 -11.62 -11.89
CA ILE A 1 -4.20 -12.24 -12.92
C ILE A 1 -4.03 -11.23 -14.05
N LEU A 2 -2.78 -10.86 -14.36
CA LEU A 2 -2.42 -10.07 -15.54
C LEU A 2 -1.96 -11.00 -16.65
N MET A 3 -2.42 -10.75 -17.87
CA MET A 3 -2.09 -11.59 -19.02
C MET A 3 -1.57 -10.74 -20.17
N THR A 4 -0.65 -11.32 -20.95
CA THR A 4 -0.15 -10.76 -22.21
C THR A 4 -0.27 -11.81 -23.32
N GLY A 5 -0.51 -11.35 -24.56
CA GLY A 5 -0.51 -12.23 -25.72
C GLY A 5 0.88 -12.77 -26.02
N SER A 6 0.96 -13.98 -26.57
CA SER A 6 2.15 -14.63 -27.08
C SER A 6 1.81 -15.40 -28.36
N GLU A 7 2.84 -15.86 -29.10
CA GLU A 7 2.62 -16.68 -30.31
C GLU A 7 1.87 -17.99 -30.04
N GLU A 8 1.96 -18.50 -28.81
CA GLU A 8 1.34 -19.76 -28.38
C GLU A 8 0.05 -19.55 -27.56
N GLY A 9 -0.54 -18.34 -27.56
CA GLY A 9 -1.72 -18.01 -26.77
C GLY A 9 -1.49 -16.83 -25.83
N ALA A 10 -1.87 -16.97 -24.55
CA ALA A 10 -1.67 -15.97 -23.52
C ALA A 10 -0.82 -16.51 -22.37
N LYS A 11 0.08 -15.66 -21.84
CA LYS A 11 0.84 -15.93 -20.62
C LYS A 11 0.40 -14.97 -19.53
N GLY A 12 0.28 -15.47 -18.30
CA GLY A 12 -0.20 -14.69 -17.17
C GLY A 12 0.61 -14.90 -15.89
N SER A 13 0.52 -13.88 -15.03
CA SER A 13 1.01 -13.93 -13.66
C SER A 13 -0.10 -13.48 -12.72
N GLY A 14 -0.36 -14.32 -11.72
CA GLY A 14 -1.36 -14.06 -10.68
C GLY A 14 -0.72 -13.73 -9.34
N ARG A 15 -1.42 -12.90 -8.58
CA ARG A 15 -1.18 -12.65 -7.16
C ARG A 15 -2.50 -12.81 -6.43
N SER A 16 -2.43 -13.32 -5.22
CA SER A 16 -3.58 -13.57 -4.37
C SER A 16 -3.54 -12.77 -3.08
N ILE A 17 -4.59 -12.89 -2.31
CA ILE A 17 -4.74 -12.36 -0.96
C ILE A 17 -4.87 -13.50 0.04
N GLU A 18 -4.73 -13.21 1.34
CA GLU A 18 -5.05 -14.17 2.39
C GLU A 18 -6.52 -14.62 2.23
N GLY A 19 -6.78 -15.90 2.44
CA GLY A 19 -8.11 -16.49 2.27
C GLY A 19 -8.40 -17.08 0.88
N TYR A 20 -7.61 -16.75 -0.18
CA TYR A 20 -7.80 -17.31 -1.51
C TYR A 20 -6.58 -18.08 -1.99
N HIS A 21 -6.69 -19.40 -2.09
CA HIS A 21 -5.59 -20.28 -2.52
C HIS A 21 -5.50 -20.34 -4.04
N LEU A 22 -4.73 -19.41 -4.65
CA LEU A 22 -4.68 -19.24 -6.11
C LEU A 22 -4.29 -20.52 -6.85
N PHE A 23 -3.30 -21.28 -6.35
CA PHE A 23 -2.87 -22.51 -7.03
C PHE A 23 -3.97 -23.57 -7.07
N GLU A 24 -4.72 -23.76 -5.99
CA GLU A 24 -5.86 -24.70 -5.97
C GLU A 24 -6.95 -24.28 -6.94
N ALA A 25 -7.30 -22.99 -6.97
CA ALA A 25 -8.27 -22.47 -7.91
C ALA A 25 -7.85 -22.69 -9.39
N LEU A 26 -6.54 -22.54 -9.69
CA LEU A 26 -6.03 -22.87 -11.02
C LEU A 26 -6.01 -24.38 -11.26
N PHE A 27 -5.70 -25.19 -10.26
CA PHE A 27 -5.67 -26.65 -10.38
C PHE A 27 -7.05 -27.22 -10.67
N GLU A 28 -8.12 -26.68 -10.09
CA GLU A 28 -9.50 -27.05 -10.41
C GLU A 28 -9.87 -26.75 -11.86
N ASN A 29 -9.22 -25.77 -12.49
CA ASN A 29 -9.42 -25.34 -13.87
C ASN A 29 -8.28 -25.78 -14.81
N ARG A 30 -7.52 -26.82 -14.45
CA ARG A 30 -6.32 -27.27 -15.18
C ARG A 30 -6.56 -27.64 -16.63
N ASP A 31 -7.77 -27.99 -16.99
CA ASP A 31 -8.20 -28.30 -18.35
C ASP A 31 -8.08 -27.13 -19.32
N LEU A 32 -8.02 -25.89 -18.80
CA LEU A 32 -7.95 -24.67 -19.60
C LEU A 32 -6.51 -24.25 -19.92
N PHE A 33 -5.49 -24.80 -19.23
CA PHE A 33 -4.11 -24.36 -19.33
C PHE A 33 -3.24 -25.27 -20.18
N THR A 34 -2.30 -24.67 -20.90
CA THR A 34 -1.16 -25.40 -21.48
C THR A 34 -0.06 -25.62 -20.45
N ARG A 35 0.12 -24.64 -19.54
CA ARG A 35 1.05 -24.71 -18.39
C ARG A 35 0.53 -23.84 -17.26
N PHE A 36 0.72 -24.30 -16.04
CA PHE A 36 0.55 -23.46 -14.84
C PHE A 36 1.38 -24.00 -13.69
N GLY A 37 1.66 -23.15 -12.70
CA GLY A 37 2.39 -23.52 -11.49
C GLY A 37 2.48 -22.34 -10.55
N GLY A 38 2.76 -22.62 -9.28
CA GLY A 38 2.88 -21.58 -8.27
C GLY A 38 2.57 -22.08 -6.87
N HIS A 39 2.10 -21.16 -6.05
CA HIS A 39 1.76 -21.36 -4.64
C HIS A 39 0.45 -20.66 -4.32
N ALA A 40 -0.03 -20.74 -3.07
CA ALA A 40 -1.25 -20.10 -2.62
C ALA A 40 -1.34 -18.62 -3.02
N MET A 41 -0.24 -17.87 -2.86
CA MET A 41 -0.23 -16.40 -3.03
C MET A 41 0.22 -15.92 -4.42
N ALA A 42 0.81 -16.79 -5.24
CA ALA A 42 1.31 -16.40 -6.56
C ALA A 42 1.37 -17.58 -7.51
N ALA A 43 0.97 -17.36 -8.77
CA ALA A 43 1.03 -18.38 -9.81
C ALA A 43 1.35 -17.78 -11.18
N GLY A 44 2.04 -18.59 -12.01
CA GLY A 44 2.22 -18.34 -13.42
C GLY A 44 1.38 -19.31 -14.24
N LEU A 45 0.90 -18.88 -15.41
CA LEU A 45 0.07 -19.70 -16.26
C LEU A 45 0.24 -19.36 -17.75
N SER A 46 -0.11 -20.32 -18.61
CA SER A 46 -0.25 -20.14 -20.05
C SER A 46 -1.49 -20.89 -20.51
N LEU A 47 -2.26 -20.27 -21.41
CA LEU A 47 -3.49 -20.86 -21.92
C LEU A 47 -3.80 -20.33 -23.33
N PRO A 48 -4.61 -21.08 -24.12
CA PRO A 48 -5.19 -20.56 -25.35
C PRO A 48 -6.03 -19.30 -25.09
N VAL A 49 -6.01 -18.35 -26.04
CA VAL A 49 -6.70 -17.06 -25.89
C VAL A 49 -8.21 -17.25 -25.69
N GLU A 50 -8.81 -18.23 -26.39
CA GLU A 50 -10.22 -18.59 -26.29
C GLU A 50 -10.65 -19.04 -24.89
N ASN A 51 -9.71 -19.52 -24.07
CA ASN A 51 -9.98 -19.98 -22.71
C ASN A 51 -9.97 -18.86 -21.66
N ILE A 52 -9.55 -17.63 -22.02
CA ILE A 52 -9.43 -16.52 -21.06
C ILE A 52 -10.78 -16.18 -20.41
N ASP A 53 -11.83 -16.03 -21.22
CA ASP A 53 -13.14 -15.66 -20.69
C ASP A 53 -13.78 -16.81 -19.91
N VAL A 54 -13.55 -18.05 -20.33
CA VAL A 54 -13.99 -19.24 -19.59
C VAL A 54 -13.31 -19.29 -18.20
N LEU A 55 -11.99 -19.08 -18.16
CA LEU A 55 -11.25 -19.04 -16.91
C LEU A 55 -11.78 -17.93 -15.99
N ARG A 56 -11.96 -16.71 -16.51
CA ARG A 56 -12.49 -15.58 -15.74
C ARG A 56 -13.84 -15.93 -15.13
N LYS A 57 -14.75 -16.50 -15.92
CA LYS A 57 -16.07 -16.90 -15.45
C LYS A 57 -15.98 -17.93 -14.33
N ARG A 58 -15.24 -19.04 -14.56
CA ARG A 58 -15.11 -20.11 -13.57
C ARG A 58 -14.48 -19.64 -12.27
N LEU A 59 -13.39 -18.86 -12.32
CA LEU A 59 -12.74 -18.32 -11.11
C LEU A 59 -13.68 -17.41 -10.30
N ASN A 60 -14.50 -16.59 -10.97
CA ASN A 60 -15.48 -15.74 -10.27
C ASN A 60 -16.62 -16.56 -9.66
N GLU A 61 -17.12 -17.60 -10.35
CA GLU A 61 -18.18 -18.48 -9.84
C GLU A 61 -17.71 -19.36 -8.68
N GLN A 62 -16.43 -19.75 -8.67
CA GLN A 62 -15.81 -20.58 -7.63
C GLN A 62 -15.31 -19.77 -6.45
N CYS A 63 -15.18 -18.45 -6.58
CA CYS A 63 -14.72 -17.58 -5.51
C CYS A 63 -15.76 -17.51 -4.39
N GLN A 64 -15.34 -17.90 -3.19
CA GLN A 64 -16.18 -17.90 -1.99
C GLN A 64 -15.79 -16.78 -1.01
N LEU A 65 -14.89 -15.86 -1.40
CA LEU A 65 -14.51 -14.72 -0.58
C LEU A 65 -15.72 -13.83 -0.30
N THR A 66 -15.88 -13.46 0.95
CA THR A 66 -16.84 -12.45 1.38
C THR A 66 -16.30 -11.03 1.14
N ASP A 67 -17.18 -10.06 1.12
CA ASP A 67 -16.77 -8.64 1.01
C ASP A 67 -15.83 -8.24 2.16
N GLU A 68 -16.02 -8.78 3.36
CA GLU A 68 -15.16 -8.53 4.52
C GLU A 68 -13.75 -9.07 4.33
N GLU A 69 -13.61 -10.29 3.75
CA GLU A 69 -12.31 -10.90 3.46
C GLU A 69 -11.54 -10.20 2.32
N MET A 70 -12.24 -9.42 1.49
CA MET A 70 -11.64 -8.61 0.44
C MET A 70 -11.15 -7.24 0.93
N ILE A 71 -11.48 -6.83 2.16
CA ILE A 71 -11.01 -5.56 2.73
C ILE A 71 -9.52 -5.68 3.04
N PRO A 72 -8.67 -4.77 2.51
CA PRO A 72 -7.25 -4.76 2.83
C PRO A 72 -7.00 -4.51 4.32
N VAL A 73 -6.25 -5.40 4.96
CA VAL A 73 -5.89 -5.28 6.37
C VAL A 73 -4.45 -4.78 6.50
N LEU A 74 -4.25 -3.67 7.22
CA LEU A 74 -2.94 -3.19 7.65
C LEU A 74 -2.66 -3.68 9.07
N ARG A 75 -1.56 -4.41 9.24
CA ARG A 75 -1.07 -4.82 10.56
C ARG A 75 -0.15 -3.74 11.11
N ILE A 76 -0.54 -3.14 12.21
CA ILE A 76 0.20 -2.09 12.92
C ILE A 76 0.82 -2.73 14.15
N GLU A 77 2.15 -2.63 14.31
CA GLU A 77 2.88 -3.21 15.44
C GLU A 77 2.55 -2.50 16.75
N LYS A 78 2.50 -1.17 16.70
CA LYS A 78 2.22 -0.34 17.87
C LYS A 78 1.65 1.02 17.47
N SER A 79 0.78 1.57 18.31
CA SER A 79 0.46 3.00 18.26
C SER A 79 1.56 3.77 19.00
N LEU A 80 2.12 4.81 18.34
CA LEU A 80 3.17 5.66 18.90
C LEU A 80 2.67 7.10 19.02
N SER A 81 3.05 7.75 20.12
CA SER A 81 3.09 9.21 20.18
C SER A 81 4.34 9.73 19.46
N PHE A 82 4.29 10.92 18.89
CA PHE A 82 5.45 11.57 18.28
C PHE A 82 6.60 11.77 19.26
N ALA A 83 6.32 11.82 20.58
CA ALA A 83 7.33 11.88 21.64
C ALA A 83 8.18 10.59 21.75
N GLU A 84 7.66 9.46 21.25
CA GLU A 84 8.39 8.18 21.26
C GLU A 84 9.26 8.01 20.00
N ILE A 85 9.14 8.91 19.01
CA ILE A 85 9.80 8.79 17.71
C ILE A 85 11.07 9.66 17.70
N ASP A 86 12.21 9.02 17.85
CA ASP A 86 13.51 9.67 17.83
C ASP A 86 14.54 8.88 17.02
N LEU A 87 15.77 9.41 16.91
CA LEU A 87 16.87 8.73 16.22
C LEU A 87 17.30 7.42 16.91
N GLY A 88 17.05 7.26 18.21
CA GLY A 88 17.30 6.04 18.95
C GLY A 88 16.41 4.92 18.43
N LEU A 89 15.10 5.12 18.46
CA LEU A 89 14.11 4.20 17.92
C LEU A 89 14.43 3.86 16.44
N ALA A 90 14.69 4.87 15.61
CA ALA A 90 14.97 4.64 14.19
C ALA A 90 16.21 3.75 13.94
N LYS A 91 17.27 3.90 14.78
CA LYS A 91 18.46 3.04 14.73
C LYS A 91 18.17 1.61 15.18
N GLU A 92 17.39 1.43 16.24
CA GLU A 92 16.98 0.10 16.72
C GLU A 92 16.15 -0.63 15.67
N LEU A 93 15.18 0.05 15.04
CA LEU A 93 14.40 -0.51 13.95
C LEU A 93 15.26 -0.91 12.75
N LYS A 94 16.23 -0.07 12.39
CA LYS A 94 17.17 -0.38 11.30
C LYS A 94 18.02 -1.62 11.58
N ALA A 95 18.31 -1.93 12.85
CA ALA A 95 19.04 -3.15 13.24
C ALA A 95 18.23 -4.44 13.01
N LEU A 96 16.92 -4.35 12.83
CA LEU A 96 16.06 -5.49 12.47
C LEU A 96 16.15 -5.88 10.98
N ALA A 97 16.78 -5.05 10.15
CA ALA A 97 16.94 -5.32 8.71
C ALA A 97 17.88 -6.54 8.47
N PRO A 98 17.77 -7.25 7.34
CA PRO A 98 16.99 -6.88 6.15
C PRO A 98 15.51 -7.23 6.28
N PHE A 99 14.67 -6.33 5.81
CA PHE A 99 13.23 -6.55 5.73
C PHE A 99 12.84 -7.29 4.45
N GLY A 100 11.75 -8.06 4.50
CA GLY A 100 11.23 -8.81 3.38
C GLY A 100 10.18 -9.84 3.80
N LYS A 101 10.01 -10.89 2.98
CA LYS A 101 9.05 -11.97 3.29
C LYS A 101 9.48 -12.69 4.57
N GLY A 102 8.56 -12.73 5.56
CA GLY A 102 8.83 -13.33 6.88
C GLY A 102 9.46 -12.38 7.91
N ASN A 103 9.92 -11.20 7.48
CA ASN A 103 10.39 -10.11 8.35
C ASN A 103 9.96 -8.76 7.73
N PRO A 104 8.66 -8.41 7.74
CA PRO A 104 8.19 -7.16 7.16
C PRO A 104 8.73 -5.96 7.94
N ALA A 105 8.91 -4.82 7.24
CA ALA A 105 9.21 -3.58 7.93
C ALA A 105 8.05 -3.22 8.89
N PRO A 106 8.34 -2.89 10.15
CA PRO A 106 7.29 -2.56 11.12
C PRO A 106 6.53 -1.30 10.72
N LEU A 107 5.21 -1.36 10.85
CA LEU A 107 4.31 -0.23 10.67
C LEU A 107 3.82 0.26 12.03
N PHE A 108 3.77 1.57 12.17
CA PHE A 108 3.26 2.24 13.35
C PHE A 108 2.06 3.10 13.01
N GLY A 109 1.23 3.38 14.01
CA GLY A 109 0.08 4.25 13.87
C GLY A 109 0.09 5.40 14.86
N SER A 110 -0.40 6.57 14.44
CA SER A 110 -0.71 7.68 15.33
C SER A 110 -2.07 8.26 14.98
N LYS A 111 -2.85 8.63 15.99
CA LYS A 111 -4.21 9.14 15.83
C LYS A 111 -4.29 10.62 16.09
N GLY A 112 -5.21 11.28 15.39
CA GLY A 112 -5.51 12.68 15.61
C GLY A 112 -4.36 13.63 15.28
N ILE A 113 -3.64 13.37 14.19
CA ILE A 113 -2.48 14.13 13.74
C ILE A 113 -2.91 15.27 12.82
N SER A 114 -2.39 16.47 13.07
CA SER A 114 -2.56 17.63 12.20
C SER A 114 -1.52 17.67 11.10
N VAL A 115 -1.92 18.07 9.90
CA VAL A 115 -1.02 18.40 8.80
C VAL A 115 -0.80 19.91 8.81
N ASP A 116 0.34 20.35 9.34
CA ASP A 116 0.68 21.78 9.46
C ASP A 116 1.15 22.36 8.12
N ARG A 117 1.81 21.53 7.32
CA ARG A 117 2.33 21.90 6.00
C ARG A 117 2.37 20.71 5.08
N LEU A 118 2.09 20.96 3.80
CA LEU A 118 2.12 19.97 2.75
C LEU A 118 2.78 20.58 1.51
N ASP A 119 3.82 19.92 0.99
CA ASP A 119 4.53 20.32 -0.23
C ASP A 119 4.53 19.15 -1.23
N LEU A 120 4.28 19.45 -2.48
CA LEU A 120 4.53 18.52 -3.59
C LEU A 120 5.98 18.64 -4.05
N ILE A 121 6.72 17.54 -3.95
CA ILE A 121 8.14 17.47 -4.33
C ILE A 121 8.38 16.38 -5.37
N GLY A 122 9.61 16.30 -5.85
CA GLY A 122 10.01 15.41 -6.94
C GLY A 122 9.77 16.01 -8.32
N ARG A 123 10.37 15.39 -9.34
CA ARG A 123 10.31 15.85 -10.73
C ARG A 123 8.88 15.88 -11.26
N ASP A 124 8.09 14.87 -10.91
CA ASP A 124 6.72 14.68 -11.39
C ASP A 124 5.67 15.20 -10.41
N LYS A 125 6.10 15.88 -9.33
CA LYS A 125 5.24 16.42 -8.27
C LYS A 125 4.21 15.40 -7.73
N ASN A 126 4.63 14.17 -7.57
CA ASN A 126 3.80 13.07 -7.07
C ASN A 126 4.12 12.67 -5.62
N ILE A 127 5.20 13.21 -5.05
CA ILE A 127 5.65 12.93 -3.70
C ILE A 127 5.12 14.02 -2.78
N LEU A 128 4.41 13.63 -1.72
CA LEU A 128 4.00 14.53 -0.65
C LEU A 128 5.07 14.57 0.43
N ARG A 129 5.58 15.76 0.72
CA ARG A 129 6.34 16.05 1.93
C ARG A 129 5.43 16.81 2.89
N MET A 130 5.33 16.32 4.12
CA MET A 130 4.44 16.85 5.13
C MET A 130 5.20 17.27 6.37
N THR A 131 4.77 18.33 7.01
CA THR A 131 5.06 18.59 8.42
C THR A 131 3.81 18.23 9.20
N LEU A 132 3.94 17.24 10.06
CA LEU A 132 2.87 16.71 10.89
C LEU A 132 3.08 17.17 12.32
N SER A 133 2.01 17.46 13.04
CA SER A 133 2.06 17.74 14.48
C SER A 133 1.06 16.91 15.26
N GLU A 134 1.46 16.51 16.45
CA GLU A 134 0.60 15.86 17.43
C GLU A 134 0.04 16.95 18.37
N PRO A 135 -1.26 17.31 18.26
CA PRO A 135 -1.82 18.46 19.01
C PRO A 135 -1.70 18.34 20.53
N GLN A 136 -1.67 17.11 21.06
CA GLN A 136 -1.65 16.84 22.49
C GLN A 136 -0.32 17.28 23.15
N ASN A 137 0.80 17.23 22.43
CA ASN A 137 2.14 17.56 22.96
C ASN A 137 2.88 18.63 22.12
N GLY A 138 2.33 19.00 20.96
CA GLY A 138 2.91 20.01 20.07
C GLY A 138 4.16 19.55 19.30
N ILE A 139 4.52 18.28 19.38
CA ILE A 139 5.69 17.73 18.69
C ILE A 139 5.43 17.66 17.19
N ARG A 140 6.45 18.04 16.40
CA ARG A 140 6.40 18.05 14.95
C ARG A 140 7.40 17.09 14.36
N LEU A 141 6.94 16.33 13.35
CA LEU A 141 7.78 15.42 12.57
C LEU A 141 7.61 15.71 11.07
N SER A 142 8.64 15.38 10.30
CA SER A 142 8.60 15.42 8.86
C SER A 142 8.24 14.04 8.32
N ALA A 143 7.33 13.99 7.35
CA ALA A 143 6.92 12.75 6.69
C ALA A 143 6.96 12.90 5.17
N VAL A 144 7.18 11.77 4.48
CA VAL A 144 7.17 11.69 3.02
C VAL A 144 6.29 10.54 2.58
N SER A 145 5.42 10.78 1.61
CA SER A 145 4.65 9.73 0.94
C SER A 145 4.92 9.76 -0.57
N PHE A 146 5.50 8.68 -1.09
CA PHE A 146 5.97 8.64 -2.48
C PHE A 146 4.83 8.65 -3.50
N ASP A 147 3.69 8.01 -3.22
CA ASP A 147 2.49 8.05 -4.05
C ASP A 147 1.34 8.83 -3.38
N GLY A 148 1.70 9.66 -2.41
CA GLY A 148 0.76 10.28 -1.48
C GLY A 148 -0.22 11.24 -2.12
N TYR A 149 0.13 11.89 -3.22
CA TYR A 149 -0.77 12.83 -3.87
C TYR A 149 -2.05 12.16 -4.38
N ALA A 150 -1.91 11.07 -5.13
CA ALA A 150 -3.05 10.35 -5.67
C ALA A 150 -3.92 9.72 -4.56
N GLN A 151 -3.28 9.15 -3.54
CA GLN A 151 -3.97 8.56 -2.40
C GLN A 151 -4.73 9.62 -1.58
N MET A 152 -4.07 10.73 -1.24
CA MET A 152 -4.68 11.84 -0.51
C MET A 152 -5.84 12.45 -1.29
N LEU A 153 -5.67 12.66 -2.59
CA LEU A 153 -6.72 13.20 -3.46
C LEU A 153 -7.93 12.26 -3.53
N GLY A 154 -7.70 10.94 -3.60
CA GLY A 154 -8.78 9.93 -3.57
C GLY A 154 -9.56 9.99 -2.28
N MET A 155 -8.87 9.93 -1.14
CA MET A 155 -9.48 10.02 0.19
C MET A 155 -10.28 11.33 0.38
N LEU A 156 -9.72 12.47 -0.01
CA LEU A 156 -10.41 13.74 0.14
C LEU A 156 -11.65 13.85 -0.74
N LYS A 157 -11.65 13.30 -1.94
CA LYS A 157 -12.84 13.28 -2.81
C LYS A 157 -13.98 12.44 -2.24
N GLU A 158 -13.67 11.37 -1.52
CA GLU A 158 -14.68 10.58 -0.82
C GLU A 158 -15.27 11.34 0.37
N LEU A 159 -14.44 12.04 1.14
CA LEU A 159 -14.86 12.81 2.33
C LEU A 159 -15.53 14.15 1.95
N TYR A 160 -15.07 14.79 0.90
CA TYR A 160 -15.49 16.14 0.47
C TYR A 160 -15.83 16.16 -1.03
N PRO A 161 -16.89 15.48 -1.47
CA PRO A 161 -17.20 15.29 -2.89
C PRO A 161 -17.52 16.59 -3.64
N THR A 162 -17.89 17.65 -2.93
CA THR A 162 -18.26 18.96 -3.50
C THR A 162 -17.12 19.98 -3.49
N GLU A 163 -15.98 19.67 -2.83
CA GLU A 163 -14.86 20.59 -2.66
C GLU A 163 -13.78 20.39 -3.73
N ASP A 164 -13.01 21.43 -3.98
CA ASP A 164 -11.80 21.34 -4.79
C ASP A 164 -10.65 20.74 -3.98
N CYS A 165 -10.65 19.41 -3.88
CA CYS A 165 -9.68 18.65 -3.09
C CYS A 165 -8.24 18.85 -3.56
N ALA A 166 -8.02 19.12 -4.86
CA ALA A 166 -6.70 19.42 -5.39
C ALA A 166 -6.19 20.75 -4.82
N LYS A 167 -7.06 21.76 -4.75
CA LYS A 167 -6.72 23.04 -4.15
C LYS A 167 -6.49 22.93 -2.65
N MET A 168 -7.24 22.09 -1.94
CA MET A 168 -7.01 21.81 -0.51
C MET A 168 -5.59 21.26 -0.28
N ILE A 169 -5.18 20.27 -1.04
CA ILE A 169 -3.81 19.71 -0.98
C ILE A 169 -2.77 20.79 -1.28
N LEU A 170 -2.95 21.56 -2.35
CA LEU A 170 -2.00 22.60 -2.76
C LEU A 170 -1.92 23.78 -1.79
N SER A 171 -3.01 24.09 -1.06
CA SER A 171 -3.00 25.13 -0.01
C SER A 171 -2.31 24.67 1.27
N GLY A 172 -2.07 23.36 1.43
CA GLY A 172 -1.49 22.76 2.64
C GLY A 172 -2.39 22.82 3.87
N GLN A 173 -3.68 23.16 3.68
CA GLN A 173 -4.65 23.25 4.76
C GLN A 173 -5.56 22.02 4.76
N MET A 174 -5.37 21.17 5.75
CA MET A 174 -6.23 20.01 5.95
C MET A 174 -7.33 20.35 6.99
N PRO A 175 -8.60 20.11 6.67
CA PRO A 175 -9.71 20.56 7.50
C PRO A 175 -9.92 19.73 8.76
N GLN A 176 -9.24 18.60 8.90
CA GLN A 176 -9.41 17.66 10.02
C GLN A 176 -8.13 16.97 10.42
N LEU A 177 -8.15 16.40 11.62
CA LEU A 177 -7.10 15.52 12.10
C LEU A 177 -7.14 14.17 11.38
N LEU A 178 -5.97 13.60 11.14
CA LEU A 178 -5.82 12.33 10.44
C LEU A 178 -5.32 11.25 11.40
N ASP A 179 -5.81 10.05 11.20
CA ASP A 179 -5.15 8.84 11.69
C ASP A 179 -4.18 8.38 10.61
N ILE A 180 -2.92 8.20 10.97
CA ILE A 180 -1.85 7.89 10.02
C ILE A 180 -1.17 6.57 10.34
N VAL A 181 -0.75 5.87 9.29
CA VAL A 181 0.10 4.67 9.38
C VAL A 181 1.39 4.95 8.63
N TYR A 182 2.53 4.61 9.24
CA TYR A 182 3.83 4.95 8.72
C TYR A 182 4.91 3.96 9.17
N SER A 183 6.04 3.98 8.50
CA SER A 183 7.32 3.43 8.97
C SER A 183 8.24 4.55 9.42
N VAL A 184 9.08 4.27 10.42
CA VAL A 184 10.08 5.21 10.93
C VAL A 184 11.40 4.95 10.21
N ASP A 185 11.98 5.98 9.61
CA ASP A 185 13.26 5.89 8.91
C ASP A 185 14.18 7.07 9.25
N ILE A 186 15.47 6.92 8.92
CA ILE A 186 16.48 7.95 9.14
C ILE A 186 16.72 8.69 7.84
N ASN A 187 16.38 9.96 7.81
CA ASN A 187 16.77 10.85 6.73
C ASN A 187 18.13 11.48 7.03
N THR A 188 19.09 11.32 6.13
CA THR A 188 20.42 11.94 6.24
C THR A 188 20.64 12.90 5.08
N TYR A 189 20.76 14.19 5.40
CA TYR A 189 21.02 15.25 4.42
C TYR A 189 22.12 16.17 4.91
N ASN A 190 23.14 16.42 4.07
CA ASN A 190 24.32 17.26 4.40
C ASN A 190 24.99 16.90 5.73
N GLY A 191 25.12 15.58 6.03
CA GLY A 191 25.74 15.08 7.25
C GLY A 191 24.90 15.22 8.53
N ARG A 192 23.67 15.72 8.43
CA ARG A 192 22.71 15.76 9.55
C ARG A 192 21.67 14.67 9.36
N SER A 193 21.43 13.93 10.43
CA SER A 193 20.40 12.87 10.45
C SER A 193 19.24 13.30 11.34
N ASN A 194 18.02 13.07 10.85
CA ASN A 194 16.76 13.23 11.57
C ASN A 194 15.82 12.07 11.25
N VAL A 195 14.76 11.94 11.99
CA VAL A 195 13.63 11.05 11.71
C VAL A 195 12.63 11.79 10.84
#